data_bb88526d9d01f0aa3d2bb3c3d3fbc440
#
_entry.id   bb88526d9d01f0aa3d2bb3c3d3fbc440
#
_cell.length_a   1.000
_cell.length_b   1.000
_cell.length_c   1.000
_cell.angle_alpha   90.00
_cell.angle_beta   90.00
_cell.angle_gamma   90.00
#
_symmetry.space_group_name_H-M   'P 1'
#
loop_
_entity.id
_entity.type
_entity.pdbx_description
1 polymer ?
#
loop_
_entity_poly.entity_id
_entity_poly.type
_entity_poly.pdbx_seq_one_letter_code
_entity_poly.pdbx_strand_id
1 'polypeptide(L)'
;MKKLMLYSVAGAAAVSVLSGAFLKLYAPLGSTPDKRQRDRFTGLGNYREGKFANADSTEPVIRISEGLSMLRDSVLTGDVQRNPLGKLPVADIDWQAIDDAQDSVTWFGHSTFLLSIDGLKLFVDPMLGKRASPLAFAGSARYTMDWLETVERLPEIDAVLLTHDHYDHLDYESIRALESKVGHFFVPLGVGAHLERWGVEVGRITELDWWDEAAFNGLTLVLTPSQHFSGRGLFNRNSTLWGGWAVLGSETRFYTSGD
;
A
#
# COMPACT_ATOMS: atom_id res chain seq x y z
N MET A 1 33.98 35.81 8.79
CA MET A 1 34.01 34.46 8.19
C MET A 1 33.70 33.35 9.21
N LYS A 2 34.44 33.19 10.33
CA LYS A 2 34.20 32.08 11.32
C LYS A 2 32.77 32.03 11.87
N LYS A 3 32.18 33.19 12.27
CA LYS A 3 30.80 33.23 12.79
C LYS A 3 29.76 32.82 11.71
N LEU A 4 29.92 33.27 10.47
CA LEU A 4 29.02 32.92 9.37
C LEU A 4 29.07 31.42 9.07
N MET A 5 30.26 30.85 9.06
CA MET A 5 30.46 29.41 8.88
C MET A 5 29.85 28.60 10.04
N LEU A 6 29.96 29.08 11.30
CA LEU A 6 29.35 28.47 12.45
C LEU A 6 27.82 28.46 12.36
N TYR A 7 27.20 29.57 11.95
CA TYR A 7 25.74 29.65 11.75
C TYR A 7 25.27 28.76 10.61
N SER A 8 26.05 28.64 9.52
CA SER A 8 25.73 27.74 8.40
C SER A 8 25.77 26.26 8.83
N VAL A 9 26.78 25.87 9.61
CA VAL A 9 26.90 24.49 10.13
C VAL A 9 25.79 24.20 11.14
N ALA A 10 25.50 25.11 12.06
CA ALA A 10 24.41 24.95 13.01
C ALA A 10 23.04 24.87 12.32
N GLY A 11 22.83 25.70 11.30
CA GLY A 11 21.60 25.65 10.47
C GLY A 11 21.46 24.33 9.74
N ALA A 12 22.52 23.82 9.09
CA ALA A 12 22.51 22.54 8.42
C ALA A 12 22.27 21.37 9.39
N ALA A 13 22.88 21.40 10.56
CA ALA A 13 22.64 20.39 11.60
C ALA A 13 21.17 20.42 12.10
N ALA A 14 20.60 21.59 12.34
CA ALA A 14 19.22 21.74 12.76
C ALA A 14 18.25 21.22 11.69
N VAL A 15 18.48 21.54 10.41
CA VAL A 15 17.68 21.02 9.29
C VAL A 15 17.78 19.49 9.21
N SER A 16 18.97 18.93 9.37
CA SER A 16 19.16 17.46 9.36
C SER A 16 18.43 16.78 10.50
N VAL A 17 18.48 17.33 11.71
CA VAL A 17 17.76 16.78 12.88
C VAL A 17 16.26 16.89 12.70
N LEU A 18 15.75 18.02 12.22
CA LEU A 18 14.32 18.22 11.97
C LEU A 18 13.80 17.30 10.86
N SER A 19 14.57 17.16 9.79
CA SER A 19 14.24 16.23 8.70
C SER A 19 14.23 14.77 9.19
N GLY A 20 15.22 14.37 9.98
CA GLY A 20 15.27 13.03 10.58
C GLY A 20 14.11 12.78 11.54
N ALA A 21 13.75 13.77 12.36
CA ALA A 21 12.59 13.70 13.25
C ALA A 21 11.29 13.60 12.44
N PHE A 22 11.12 14.42 11.42
CA PHE A 22 9.95 14.36 10.53
C PHE A 22 9.81 12.98 9.89
N LEU A 23 10.87 12.46 9.27
CA LEU A 23 10.85 11.12 8.64
C LEU A 23 10.48 10.01 9.63
N LYS A 24 10.86 10.17 10.89
CA LYS A 24 10.60 9.19 11.95
C LYS A 24 9.20 9.32 12.56
N LEU A 25 8.66 10.53 12.67
CA LEU A 25 7.41 10.81 13.37
C LEU A 25 6.21 10.87 12.44
N TYR A 26 6.39 11.22 11.17
CA TYR A 26 5.29 11.37 10.22
C TYR A 26 4.67 10.02 9.86
N ALA A 27 3.49 9.76 10.42
CA ALA A 27 2.82 8.47 10.35
C ALA A 27 2.58 7.93 8.92
N PRO A 28 2.18 8.76 7.93
CA PRO A 28 1.93 8.27 6.56
C PRO A 28 3.13 7.62 5.88
N LEU A 29 4.37 7.90 6.31
CA LEU A 29 5.55 7.22 5.81
C LEU A 29 5.63 5.74 6.24
N GLY A 30 4.81 5.33 7.20
CA GLY A 30 4.79 3.97 7.71
C GLY A 30 6.02 3.63 8.55
N SER A 31 6.34 2.36 8.66
CA SER A 31 7.46 1.81 9.41
C SER A 31 8.27 0.86 8.51
N THR A 32 9.43 0.44 8.98
CA THR A 32 10.15 -0.68 8.40
C THR A 32 10.16 -1.83 9.40
N PRO A 33 10.23 -3.09 8.95
CA PRO A 33 10.38 -4.22 9.84
C PRO A 33 11.54 -4.02 10.82
N ASP A 34 11.32 -4.31 12.08
CA ASP A 34 12.33 -4.24 13.13
C ASP A 34 13.36 -5.37 13.00
N LYS A 35 14.34 -5.43 13.90
CA LYS A 35 15.36 -6.48 13.86
C LYS A 35 14.74 -7.87 14.02
N ARG A 36 13.78 -8.04 14.94
CA ARG A 36 13.13 -9.33 15.21
C ARG A 36 12.33 -9.82 14.00
N GLN A 37 11.62 -8.92 13.33
CA GLN A 37 10.90 -9.21 12.09
C GLN A 37 11.87 -9.61 10.98
N ARG A 38 12.95 -8.84 10.76
CA ARG A 38 13.99 -9.17 9.75
C ARG A 38 14.72 -10.48 10.03
N ASP A 39 14.97 -10.81 11.30
CA ASP A 39 15.60 -12.09 11.67
C ASP A 39 14.73 -13.29 11.23
N ARG A 40 13.38 -13.13 11.22
CA ARG A 40 12.46 -14.16 10.68
C ARG A 40 12.56 -14.33 9.16
N PHE A 41 12.93 -13.29 8.45
CA PHE A 41 13.09 -13.34 6.98
C PHE A 41 14.41 -13.98 6.55
N THR A 42 15.37 -14.07 7.47
CA THR A 42 16.68 -14.66 7.19
C THR A 42 16.54 -16.14 6.84
N GLY A 43 17.04 -16.53 5.67
CA GLY A 43 16.94 -17.89 5.16
C GLY A 43 15.83 -18.14 4.16
N LEU A 44 14.91 -17.17 3.95
CA LEU A 44 13.93 -17.23 2.86
C LEU A 44 14.63 -17.09 1.51
N GLY A 45 14.15 -17.82 0.51
CA GLY A 45 14.75 -17.82 -0.84
C GLY A 45 14.66 -16.49 -1.58
N ASN A 46 13.66 -15.68 -1.23
CA ASN A 46 13.37 -14.36 -1.78
C ASN A 46 13.92 -13.20 -0.93
N TYR A 47 14.66 -13.47 0.19
CA TYR A 47 15.24 -12.44 1.04
C TYR A 47 16.76 -12.52 1.06
N ARG A 48 17.44 -11.51 0.52
CA ARG A 48 18.91 -11.48 0.36
C ARG A 48 19.44 -10.09 0.73
N GLU A 49 20.57 -10.05 1.44
CA GLU A 49 21.24 -8.80 1.84
C GLU A 49 20.32 -7.81 2.57
N GLY A 50 19.38 -8.33 3.36
CA GLY A 50 18.44 -7.50 4.12
C GLY A 50 17.28 -6.93 3.32
N LYS A 51 17.02 -7.45 2.11
CA LYS A 51 15.95 -7.02 1.20
C LYS A 51 15.26 -8.21 0.53
N PHE A 52 14.00 -8.03 0.21
CA PHE A 52 13.27 -8.94 -0.67
C PHE A 52 13.70 -8.72 -2.14
N ALA A 53 13.65 -9.77 -2.93
CA ALA A 53 14.05 -9.76 -4.34
C ALA A 53 13.05 -10.55 -5.18
N ASN A 54 12.85 -10.14 -6.43
CA ASN A 54 12.09 -10.91 -7.40
C ASN A 54 12.73 -12.28 -7.66
N ALA A 55 11.92 -13.25 -8.07
CA ALA A 55 12.39 -14.57 -8.44
C ALA A 55 13.37 -14.49 -9.62
N ASP A 56 13.06 -13.63 -10.60
CA ASP A 56 13.93 -13.34 -11.73
C ASP A 56 14.61 -11.97 -11.58
N SER A 57 15.89 -11.89 -11.92
CA SER A 57 16.76 -10.72 -11.69
C SER A 57 16.56 -9.56 -12.68
N THR A 58 15.37 -9.37 -13.21
CA THR A 58 15.05 -8.27 -14.13
C THR A 58 14.62 -7.01 -13.37
N GLU A 59 15.53 -6.41 -12.60
CA GLU A 59 15.25 -5.10 -12.04
C GLU A 59 15.32 -4.02 -13.13
N PRO A 60 14.33 -3.14 -13.25
CA PRO A 60 14.42 -1.99 -14.13
C PRO A 60 15.53 -1.07 -13.63
N VAL A 61 16.64 -1.00 -14.36
CA VAL A 61 17.73 -0.05 -14.08
C VAL A 61 17.30 1.31 -14.62
N ILE A 62 16.65 2.12 -13.79
CA ILE A 62 16.38 3.52 -14.13
C ILE A 62 17.72 4.27 -14.01
N ARG A 63 18.28 4.69 -15.13
CA ARG A 63 19.49 5.53 -15.14
C ARG A 63 19.17 6.89 -14.52
N ILE A 64 20.12 7.49 -13.82
CA ILE A 64 19.96 8.82 -13.21
C ILE A 64 19.49 9.86 -14.24
N SER A 65 20.01 9.77 -15.48
CA SER A 65 19.60 10.64 -16.60
C SER A 65 18.12 10.47 -16.97
N GLU A 66 17.59 9.26 -16.91
CA GLU A 66 16.18 8.96 -17.18
C GLU A 66 15.29 9.48 -16.04
N GLY A 67 15.71 9.31 -14.79
CA GLY A 67 15.04 9.90 -13.62
C GLY A 67 14.98 11.43 -13.67
N LEU A 68 16.07 12.07 -14.08
CA LEU A 68 16.12 13.53 -14.27
C LEU A 68 15.26 14.01 -15.46
N SER A 69 15.20 13.24 -16.56
CA SER A 69 14.31 13.58 -17.68
C SER A 69 12.83 13.42 -17.29
N MET A 70 12.47 12.35 -16.58
CA MET A 70 11.12 12.14 -16.06
C MET A 70 10.70 13.27 -15.11
N LEU A 71 11.59 13.69 -14.21
CA LEU A 71 11.33 14.81 -13.30
C LEU A 71 11.14 16.11 -14.07
N ARG A 72 12.04 16.42 -15.03
CA ARG A 72 11.91 17.60 -15.89
C ARG A 72 10.60 17.58 -16.64
N ASP A 73 10.25 16.47 -17.27
CA ASP A 73 9.06 16.33 -18.08
C ASP A 73 7.77 16.40 -17.22
N SER A 74 7.79 15.89 -15.99
CA SER A 74 6.65 16.03 -15.06
C SER A 74 6.45 17.48 -14.57
N VAL A 75 7.52 18.29 -14.51
CA VAL A 75 7.47 19.67 -14.00
C VAL A 75 7.27 20.69 -15.14
N LEU A 76 7.92 20.48 -16.29
CA LEU A 76 7.98 21.49 -17.36
C LEU A 76 7.00 21.26 -18.51
N THR A 77 6.59 20.01 -18.75
CA THR A 77 5.74 19.70 -19.91
C THR A 77 4.29 19.49 -19.53
N GLY A 78 3.77 20.10 -18.48
CA GLY A 78 2.36 20.04 -18.04
C GLY A 78 1.43 19.36 -19.05
N ASP A 79 1.53 18.02 -19.17
CA ASP A 79 0.85 17.28 -20.24
C ASP A 79 -0.64 17.26 -19.93
N VAL A 80 -1.34 18.22 -20.49
CA VAL A 80 -2.80 18.40 -20.34
C VAL A 80 -3.55 17.13 -20.73
N GLN A 81 -2.94 16.24 -21.53
CA GLN A 81 -3.59 15.02 -22.01
C GLN A 81 -3.51 13.84 -21.02
N ARG A 82 -2.64 13.93 -20.01
CA ARG A 82 -2.51 12.85 -18.98
C ARG A 82 -3.64 12.86 -17.95
N ASN A 83 -4.28 14.01 -17.77
CA ASN A 83 -5.32 14.17 -16.77
C ASN A 83 -6.66 14.42 -17.45
N PRO A 84 -7.74 13.80 -17.00
CA PRO A 84 -9.07 14.14 -17.49
C PRO A 84 -9.40 15.60 -17.17
N LEU A 85 -10.17 16.27 -18.05
CA LEU A 85 -10.57 17.67 -17.88
C LEU A 85 -11.47 17.91 -16.65
N GLY A 86 -11.97 16.85 -16.03
CA GLY A 86 -12.80 16.89 -14.83
C GLY A 86 -12.82 15.55 -14.13
N LYS A 87 -13.60 15.43 -13.08
CA LYS A 87 -13.79 14.15 -12.38
C LYS A 87 -14.52 13.15 -13.28
N LEU A 88 -14.05 11.91 -13.25
CA LEU A 88 -14.72 10.81 -13.93
C LEU A 88 -16.06 10.50 -13.24
N PRO A 89 -17.11 10.15 -14.00
CA PRO A 89 -18.38 9.77 -13.43
C PRO A 89 -18.24 8.48 -12.60
N VAL A 90 -19.03 8.39 -11.56
CA VAL A 90 -19.17 7.21 -10.71
C VAL A 90 -20.60 6.74 -10.81
N ALA A 91 -20.82 5.43 -10.92
CA ALA A 91 -22.14 4.86 -10.89
C ALA A 91 -22.80 5.07 -9.51
N ASP A 92 -24.12 5.15 -9.49
CA ASP A 92 -24.86 5.13 -8.22
C ASP A 92 -24.58 3.82 -7.48
N ILE A 93 -24.29 3.93 -6.18
CA ILE A 93 -23.88 2.81 -5.35
C ILE A 93 -25.09 2.27 -4.60
N ASP A 94 -25.45 1.04 -4.89
CA ASP A 94 -26.40 0.28 -4.09
C ASP A 94 -25.65 -0.47 -2.98
N TRP A 95 -25.54 0.19 -1.82
CA TRP A 95 -24.80 -0.34 -0.67
C TRP A 95 -25.44 -1.59 -0.10
N GLN A 96 -26.78 -1.72 -0.19
CA GLN A 96 -27.47 -2.92 0.27
C GLN A 96 -27.18 -4.11 -0.65
N ALA A 97 -27.17 -3.90 -1.96
CA ALA A 97 -26.80 -4.96 -2.90
C ALA A 97 -25.34 -5.42 -2.72
N ILE A 98 -24.42 -4.50 -2.34
CA ILE A 98 -23.05 -4.85 -2.00
C ILE A 98 -22.99 -5.71 -0.73
N ASP A 99 -23.76 -5.33 0.30
CA ASP A 99 -23.80 -6.05 1.59
C ASP A 99 -24.39 -7.45 1.43
N ASP A 100 -25.48 -7.58 0.67
CA ASP A 100 -26.18 -8.84 0.44
C ASP A 100 -25.47 -9.79 -0.55
N ALA A 101 -24.49 -9.30 -1.31
CA ALA A 101 -23.85 -10.08 -2.38
C ALA A 101 -23.06 -11.29 -1.84
N GLN A 102 -23.31 -12.47 -2.41
CA GLN A 102 -22.55 -13.69 -2.14
C GLN A 102 -21.22 -13.65 -2.92
N ASP A 103 -21.30 -13.43 -4.23
CA ASP A 103 -20.14 -13.28 -5.11
C ASP A 103 -20.27 -12.01 -5.93
N SER A 104 -19.35 -11.08 -5.76
CA SER A 104 -19.33 -9.83 -6.52
C SER A 104 -17.98 -9.12 -6.44
N VAL A 105 -17.76 -8.19 -7.35
CA VAL A 105 -16.62 -7.26 -7.32
C VAL A 105 -17.16 -5.84 -7.45
N THR A 106 -16.87 -5.00 -6.47
CA THR A 106 -17.18 -3.56 -6.51
C THR A 106 -15.88 -2.79 -6.61
N TRP A 107 -15.66 -2.12 -7.73
CA TRP A 107 -14.41 -1.41 -8.02
C TRP A 107 -14.49 0.06 -7.62
N PHE A 108 -13.53 0.52 -6.82
CA PHE A 108 -13.40 1.89 -6.31
C PHE A 108 -12.35 2.73 -7.07
N GLY A 109 -11.78 2.18 -8.10
CA GLY A 109 -10.74 2.81 -8.94
C GLY A 109 -9.34 2.34 -8.59
N HIS A 110 -8.41 2.51 -9.54
CA HIS A 110 -7.06 1.96 -9.50
C HIS A 110 -7.09 0.45 -9.16
N SER A 111 -6.35 0.00 -8.20
CA SER A 111 -6.33 -1.40 -7.74
C SER A 111 -7.25 -1.68 -6.54
N THR A 112 -8.09 -0.70 -6.16
CA THR A 112 -8.97 -0.81 -4.99
C THR A 112 -10.30 -1.44 -5.36
N PHE A 113 -10.65 -2.56 -4.75
CA PHE A 113 -11.96 -3.19 -4.92
C PHE A 113 -12.40 -3.98 -3.69
N LEU A 114 -13.70 -4.01 -3.47
CA LEU A 114 -14.35 -4.87 -2.50
C LEU A 114 -14.82 -6.14 -3.24
N LEU A 115 -14.31 -7.27 -2.82
CA LEU A 115 -14.62 -8.59 -3.32
C LEU A 115 -15.53 -9.29 -2.34
N SER A 116 -16.67 -9.77 -2.79
CA SER A 116 -17.46 -10.76 -2.05
C SER A 116 -17.18 -12.14 -2.63
N ILE A 117 -16.88 -13.11 -1.78
CA ILE A 117 -16.81 -14.54 -2.13
C ILE A 117 -17.43 -15.35 -0.99
N ASP A 118 -18.38 -16.21 -1.32
CA ASP A 118 -19.14 -17.00 -0.34
C ASP A 118 -19.77 -16.10 0.76
N GLY A 119 -20.15 -14.88 0.42
CA GLY A 119 -20.71 -13.87 1.33
C GLY A 119 -19.69 -13.11 2.17
N LEU A 120 -18.41 -13.50 2.19
CA LEU A 120 -17.35 -12.78 2.91
C LEU A 120 -16.88 -11.55 2.14
N LYS A 121 -16.66 -10.44 2.83
CA LYS A 121 -16.24 -9.16 2.27
C LYS A 121 -14.73 -8.97 2.44
N LEU A 122 -14.01 -9.05 1.32
CA LEU A 122 -12.56 -8.88 1.27
C LEU A 122 -12.22 -7.56 0.56
N PHE A 123 -11.59 -6.62 1.26
CA PHE A 123 -11.21 -5.35 0.65
C PHE A 123 -9.75 -5.40 0.21
N VAL A 124 -9.53 -5.32 -1.09
CA VAL A 124 -8.18 -5.39 -1.68
C VAL A 124 -7.66 -3.99 -1.91
N ASP A 125 -6.44 -3.74 -1.44
CA ASP A 125 -5.66 -2.50 -1.59
C ASP A 125 -6.52 -1.23 -1.40
N PRO A 126 -7.12 -1.02 -0.21
CA PRO A 126 -8.07 0.06 0.03
C PRO A 126 -7.39 1.43 0.06
N MET A 127 -7.06 1.95 -1.11
CA MET A 127 -6.62 3.33 -1.31
C MET A 127 -7.84 4.20 -1.61
N LEU A 128 -8.47 4.76 -0.58
CA LEU A 128 -9.69 5.57 -0.66
C LEU A 128 -9.42 7.07 -0.65
N GLY A 129 -8.22 7.48 -0.24
CA GLY A 129 -7.83 8.87 -0.10
C GLY A 129 -7.75 9.64 -1.43
N LYS A 130 -7.57 10.94 -1.31
CA LYS A 130 -7.51 11.87 -2.46
C LYS A 130 -6.25 11.72 -3.31
N ARG A 131 -5.15 11.28 -2.71
CA ARG A 131 -3.83 11.24 -3.36
C ARG A 131 -3.03 10.02 -2.94
N ALA A 132 -2.40 9.39 -3.92
CA ALA A 132 -1.40 8.34 -3.70
C ALA A 132 -0.07 8.99 -3.28
N SER A 133 0.02 9.44 -2.03
CA SER A 133 1.19 10.17 -1.53
C SER A 133 1.17 10.26 0.00
N PRO A 134 2.35 10.31 0.64
CA PRO A 134 2.42 10.63 2.05
C PRO A 134 2.03 12.08 2.36
N LEU A 135 2.02 12.96 1.34
CA LEU A 135 1.76 14.39 1.49
C LEU A 135 0.41 14.74 0.85
N ALA A 136 -0.51 15.30 1.62
CA ALA A 136 -1.86 15.63 1.16
C ALA A 136 -1.91 16.62 -0.03
N PHE A 137 -0.84 17.41 -0.24
CA PHE A 137 -0.74 18.41 -1.30
C PHE A 137 0.08 17.97 -2.53
N ALA A 138 0.73 16.81 -2.49
CA ALA A 138 1.63 16.33 -3.54
C ALA A 138 1.24 14.91 -4.01
N GLY A 139 1.74 14.51 -5.18
CA GLY A 139 1.47 13.20 -5.77
C GLY A 139 0.22 13.15 -6.64
N SER A 140 -0.02 11.98 -7.25
CA SER A 140 -1.14 11.75 -8.15
C SER A 140 -2.48 11.86 -7.43
N ALA A 141 -3.36 12.67 -7.99
CA ALA A 141 -4.70 12.85 -7.45
C ALA A 141 -5.66 11.82 -8.05
N ARG A 142 -6.66 11.44 -7.28
CA ARG A 142 -7.77 10.60 -7.75
C ARG A 142 -8.64 11.37 -8.74
N TYR A 143 -9.03 10.73 -9.82
CA TYR A 143 -9.89 11.33 -10.84
C TYR A 143 -11.39 11.17 -10.58
N THR A 144 -11.77 10.41 -9.55
CA THR A 144 -13.16 10.21 -9.11
C THR A 144 -13.47 11.04 -7.86
N MET A 145 -14.49 10.67 -7.12
CA MET A 145 -14.82 11.26 -5.82
C MET A 145 -13.81 10.84 -4.72
N ASP A 146 -13.89 11.47 -3.58
CA ASP A 146 -13.21 11.06 -2.36
C ASP A 146 -14.00 9.92 -1.69
N TRP A 147 -13.44 8.71 -1.71
CA TRP A 147 -14.11 7.54 -1.16
C TRP A 147 -14.07 7.49 0.37
N LEU A 148 -13.18 8.24 1.03
CA LEU A 148 -13.17 8.32 2.50
C LEU A 148 -14.51 8.80 3.08
N GLU A 149 -15.22 9.68 2.35
CA GLU A 149 -16.53 10.17 2.77
C GLU A 149 -17.61 9.07 2.77
N THR A 150 -17.34 7.92 2.17
CA THR A 150 -18.29 6.80 2.05
C THR A 150 -18.01 5.66 3.01
N VAL A 151 -16.93 5.71 3.77
CA VAL A 151 -16.47 4.60 4.66
C VAL A 151 -17.57 4.16 5.63
N GLU A 152 -18.32 5.11 6.20
CA GLU A 152 -19.42 4.80 7.12
C GLU A 152 -20.55 3.96 6.46
N ARG A 153 -20.67 4.03 5.14
CA ARG A 153 -21.69 3.30 4.36
C ARG A 153 -21.23 1.93 3.89
N LEU A 154 -19.92 1.65 3.96
CA LEU A 154 -19.39 0.33 3.63
C LEU A 154 -19.94 -0.71 4.62
N PRO A 155 -20.20 -1.95 4.19
CA PRO A 155 -20.47 -3.05 5.09
C PRO A 155 -19.30 -3.31 6.06
N GLU A 156 -19.50 -4.18 7.03
CA GLU A 156 -18.39 -4.75 7.80
C GLU A 156 -17.47 -5.54 6.84
N ILE A 157 -16.17 -5.40 7.02
CA ILE A 157 -15.14 -6.00 6.17
C ILE A 157 -14.53 -7.18 6.92
N ASP A 158 -14.73 -8.40 6.43
CA ASP A 158 -14.17 -9.59 7.05
C ASP A 158 -12.65 -9.54 7.05
N ALA A 159 -12.04 -9.19 5.90
CA ALA A 159 -10.61 -8.98 5.82
C ALA A 159 -10.19 -7.92 4.80
N VAL A 160 -9.04 -7.31 5.06
CA VAL A 160 -8.27 -6.52 4.08
C VAL A 160 -7.12 -7.39 3.56
N LEU A 161 -6.98 -7.42 2.23
CA LEU A 161 -5.83 -8.04 1.54
C LEU A 161 -4.97 -6.93 0.96
N LEU A 162 -3.71 -6.82 1.38
CA LEU A 162 -2.75 -5.88 0.80
C LEU A 162 -1.79 -6.62 -0.13
N THR A 163 -1.52 -6.06 -1.30
CA THR A 163 -0.58 -6.64 -2.25
C THR A 163 0.85 -6.18 -1.99
N HIS A 164 1.03 -4.93 -1.61
CA HIS A 164 2.32 -4.33 -1.25
C HIS A 164 2.15 -2.96 -0.56
N ASP A 165 3.26 -2.28 -0.27
CA ASP A 165 3.27 -1.09 0.57
C ASP A 165 3.31 0.26 -0.19
N HIS A 166 3.15 0.32 -1.51
CA HIS A 166 3.09 1.59 -2.24
C HIS A 166 1.89 2.43 -1.84
N TYR A 167 1.99 3.76 -2.04
CA TYR A 167 0.97 4.72 -1.57
C TYR A 167 -0.37 4.63 -2.30
N ASP A 168 -0.40 4.07 -3.49
CA ASP A 168 -1.59 3.83 -4.30
C ASP A 168 -2.29 2.49 -4.01
N HIS A 169 -1.71 1.67 -3.11
CA HIS A 169 -2.27 0.41 -2.61
C HIS A 169 -2.48 0.44 -1.09
N LEU A 170 -1.51 0.90 -0.34
CA LEU A 170 -1.56 1.01 1.11
C LEU A 170 -1.60 2.48 1.54
N ASP A 171 -2.79 2.99 1.81
CA ASP A 171 -3.04 4.37 2.21
C ASP A 171 -3.32 4.50 3.72
N TYR A 172 -2.58 5.40 4.38
CA TYR A 172 -2.68 5.65 5.82
C TYR A 172 -4.09 6.11 6.24
N GLU A 173 -4.65 7.07 5.51
CA GLU A 173 -5.96 7.64 5.85
C GLU A 173 -7.06 6.59 5.70
N SER A 174 -6.98 5.76 4.65
CA SER A 174 -7.90 4.65 4.40
C SER A 174 -7.86 3.60 5.49
N ILE A 175 -6.66 3.14 5.88
CA ILE A 175 -6.52 2.15 6.96
C ILE A 175 -7.07 2.70 8.26
N ARG A 176 -6.78 3.97 8.61
CA ARG A 176 -7.29 4.59 9.83
C ARG A 176 -8.82 4.73 9.84
N ALA A 177 -9.40 5.05 8.69
CA ALA A 177 -10.86 5.19 8.57
C ALA A 177 -11.59 3.82 8.59
N LEU A 178 -10.96 2.78 8.05
CA LEU A 178 -11.54 1.43 7.95
C LEU A 178 -11.30 0.57 9.19
N GLU A 179 -10.31 0.90 10.02
CA GLU A 179 -9.76 0.03 11.06
C GLU A 179 -10.82 -0.58 11.98
N SER A 180 -11.85 0.19 12.37
CA SER A 180 -12.93 -0.27 13.24
C SER A 180 -13.94 -1.20 12.56
N LYS A 181 -13.98 -1.23 11.21
CA LYS A 181 -14.87 -2.06 10.40
C LYS A 181 -14.21 -3.33 9.85
N VAL A 182 -12.89 -3.48 10.00
CA VAL A 182 -12.13 -4.61 9.44
C VAL A 182 -11.94 -5.68 10.50
N GLY A 183 -12.26 -6.92 10.21
CA GLY A 183 -12.01 -8.06 11.09
C GLY A 183 -10.55 -8.46 11.13
N HIS A 184 -9.89 -8.61 9.98
CA HIS A 184 -8.51 -9.11 9.87
C HIS A 184 -7.73 -8.47 8.71
N PHE A 185 -6.39 -8.52 8.76
CA PHE A 185 -5.51 -8.04 7.70
C PHE A 185 -4.57 -9.17 7.26
N PHE A 186 -4.59 -9.52 5.98
CA PHE A 186 -3.63 -10.43 5.36
C PHE A 186 -2.69 -9.63 4.47
N VAL A 187 -1.40 -9.76 4.70
CA VAL A 187 -0.41 -8.89 4.08
C VAL A 187 0.88 -9.65 3.77
N PRO A 188 1.69 -9.20 2.80
CA PRO A 188 3.03 -9.74 2.60
C PRO A 188 3.95 -9.47 3.78
N LEU A 189 4.97 -10.30 3.96
CA LEU A 189 5.98 -10.17 5.01
C LEU A 189 6.55 -8.75 5.12
N GLY A 190 6.56 -8.22 6.33
CA GLY A 190 7.06 -6.89 6.66
C GLY A 190 6.07 -5.74 6.49
N VAL A 191 4.98 -5.92 5.75
CA VAL A 191 3.93 -4.90 5.57
C VAL A 191 3.18 -4.65 6.88
N GLY A 192 3.05 -5.66 7.72
CA GLY A 192 2.43 -5.54 9.05
C GLY A 192 3.04 -4.46 9.92
N ALA A 193 4.34 -4.16 9.78
CA ALA A 193 5.00 -3.08 10.51
C ALA A 193 4.40 -1.69 10.26
N HIS A 194 3.83 -1.44 9.09
CA HIS A 194 3.08 -0.20 8.80
C HIS A 194 1.78 -0.17 9.58
N LEU A 195 1.02 -1.27 9.53
CA LEU A 195 -0.28 -1.40 10.20
C LEU A 195 -0.14 -1.29 11.72
N GLU A 196 0.84 -1.98 12.32
CA GLU A 196 1.16 -1.89 13.74
C GLU A 196 1.45 -0.44 14.15
N ARG A 197 2.29 0.27 13.38
CA ARG A 197 2.58 1.69 13.61
C ARG A 197 1.32 2.56 13.56
N TRP A 198 0.37 2.22 12.73
CA TRP A 198 -0.89 2.95 12.57
C TRP A 198 -1.97 2.56 13.58
N GLY A 199 -1.66 1.63 14.48
CA GLY A 199 -2.50 1.25 15.61
C GLY A 199 -3.36 0.03 15.40
N VAL A 200 -3.18 -0.71 14.29
CA VAL A 200 -3.84 -2.00 14.10
C VAL A 200 -3.26 -3.01 15.09
N GLU A 201 -4.12 -3.72 15.79
CA GLU A 201 -3.72 -4.74 16.76
C GLU A 201 -2.97 -5.89 16.07
N VAL A 202 -1.83 -6.31 16.63
CA VAL A 202 -0.96 -7.35 16.05
C VAL A 202 -1.72 -8.67 15.84
N GLY A 203 -2.64 -9.02 16.75
CA GLY A 203 -3.46 -10.23 16.65
C GLY A 203 -4.41 -10.25 15.45
N ARG A 204 -4.63 -9.12 14.81
CA ARG A 204 -5.47 -8.96 13.60
C ARG A 204 -4.65 -8.91 12.31
N ILE A 205 -3.33 -9.17 12.36
CA ILE A 205 -2.43 -9.11 11.21
C ILE A 205 -1.83 -10.49 10.98
N THR A 206 -2.00 -11.02 9.77
CA THR A 206 -1.31 -12.23 9.30
C THR A 206 -0.39 -11.85 8.15
N GLU A 207 0.91 -12.07 8.35
CA GLU A 207 1.93 -11.87 7.31
C GLU A 207 2.23 -13.20 6.61
N LEU A 208 2.26 -13.21 5.27
CA LEU A 208 2.55 -14.38 4.45
C LEU A 208 3.78 -14.15 3.56
N ASP A 209 4.51 -15.24 3.29
CA ASP A 209 5.49 -15.33 2.20
C ASP A 209 4.81 -15.79 0.90
N TRP A 210 5.51 -15.75 -0.20
CA TRP A 210 5.03 -16.30 -1.48
C TRP A 210 4.72 -17.79 -1.34
N TRP A 211 3.55 -18.18 -1.83
CA TRP A 211 2.96 -19.52 -1.79
C TRP A 211 2.50 -19.96 -0.41
N ASP A 212 2.58 -19.09 0.61
CA ASP A 212 1.92 -19.37 1.86
C ASP A 212 0.40 -19.30 1.70
N GLU A 213 -0.29 -20.17 2.41
CA GLU A 213 -1.74 -20.29 2.43
C GLU A 213 -2.28 -19.97 3.82
N ALA A 214 -3.37 -19.22 3.86
CA ALA A 214 -4.12 -18.96 5.07
C ALA A 214 -5.58 -19.41 4.91
N ALA A 215 -6.05 -20.27 5.81
CA ALA A 215 -7.48 -20.57 5.89
C ALA A 215 -8.22 -19.46 6.64
N PHE A 216 -9.28 -18.93 6.05
CA PHE A 216 -10.08 -17.86 6.62
C PHE A 216 -11.57 -18.05 6.34
N ASN A 217 -12.36 -18.39 7.37
CA ASN A 217 -13.82 -18.53 7.32
C ASN A 217 -14.35 -19.39 6.13
N GLY A 218 -13.64 -20.45 5.77
CA GLY A 218 -13.99 -21.33 4.65
C GLY A 218 -13.28 -21.00 3.34
N LEU A 219 -12.66 -19.83 3.21
CA LEU A 219 -11.79 -19.48 2.09
C LEU A 219 -10.35 -19.98 2.32
N THR A 220 -9.63 -20.19 1.22
CA THR A 220 -8.16 -20.28 1.23
C THR A 220 -7.58 -19.06 0.54
N LEU A 221 -6.74 -18.32 1.25
CA LEU A 221 -6.05 -17.13 0.77
C LEU A 221 -4.60 -17.50 0.50
N VAL A 222 -4.10 -17.29 -0.72
CA VAL A 222 -2.73 -17.61 -1.12
C VAL A 222 -2.03 -16.35 -1.57
N LEU A 223 -0.88 -16.03 -0.96
CA LEU A 223 -0.01 -14.97 -1.46
C LEU A 223 0.84 -15.51 -2.60
N THR A 224 0.69 -14.96 -3.81
CA THR A 224 1.42 -15.40 -5.00
C THR A 224 2.53 -14.42 -5.37
N PRO A 225 3.66 -14.88 -5.96
CA PRO A 225 4.68 -13.95 -6.43
C PRO A 225 4.18 -13.07 -7.56
N SER A 226 4.67 -11.84 -7.59
CA SER A 226 4.57 -10.93 -8.73
C SER A 226 5.91 -10.24 -8.99
N GLN A 227 6.10 -9.73 -10.21
CA GLN A 227 7.33 -9.06 -10.62
C GLN A 227 7.21 -7.56 -10.32
N HIS A 228 7.56 -7.17 -9.11
CA HIS A 228 7.39 -5.80 -8.65
C HIS A 228 8.49 -5.37 -7.65
N PHE A 229 8.22 -4.40 -6.82
CA PHE A 229 9.08 -3.92 -5.74
C PHE A 229 8.24 -3.27 -4.64
N SER A 230 8.84 -3.00 -3.49
CA SER A 230 8.21 -2.31 -2.37
C SER A 230 8.99 -1.10 -1.91
N GLY A 231 8.40 -0.28 -1.05
CA GLY A 231 9.05 0.83 -0.37
C GLY A 231 8.24 2.12 -0.38
N ARG A 232 8.23 2.81 0.76
CA ARG A 232 7.50 4.07 1.00
C ARG A 232 8.42 5.26 1.21
N GLY A 233 9.73 5.08 1.19
CA GLY A 233 10.70 6.13 1.47
C GLY A 233 12.01 5.96 0.72
N LEU A 234 12.93 6.89 0.95
CA LEU A 234 14.19 6.96 0.21
C LEU A 234 15.14 5.77 0.49
N PHE A 235 14.97 5.08 1.64
CA PHE A 235 15.97 4.11 2.13
C PHE A 235 15.39 2.73 2.43
N ASN A 236 14.09 2.52 2.21
CA ASN A 236 13.39 1.28 2.55
C ASN A 236 12.89 0.46 1.35
N ARG A 237 13.46 0.71 0.16
CA ARG A 237 13.15 -0.09 -1.04
C ARG A 237 13.38 -1.57 -0.75
N ASN A 238 12.37 -2.39 -1.06
CA ASN A 238 12.36 -3.84 -0.87
C ASN A 238 12.57 -4.30 0.59
N SER A 239 12.23 -3.47 1.57
CA SER A 239 12.27 -3.86 2.98
C SER A 239 11.07 -4.71 3.40
N THR A 240 10.00 -4.69 2.63
CA THR A 240 8.79 -5.50 2.74
C THR A 240 8.62 -6.36 1.50
N LEU A 241 7.88 -7.44 1.59
CA LEU A 241 7.53 -8.29 0.45
C LEU A 241 6.36 -7.66 -0.32
N TRP A 242 6.11 -8.15 -1.52
CA TRP A 242 4.97 -7.84 -2.40
C TRP A 242 4.44 -9.13 -3.03
N GLY A 243 3.21 -9.10 -3.55
CA GLY A 243 2.64 -10.25 -4.25
C GLY A 243 1.20 -10.02 -4.68
N GLY A 244 0.67 -10.98 -5.41
CA GLY A 244 -0.73 -11.08 -5.74
C GLY A 244 -1.50 -11.94 -4.75
N TRP A 245 -2.82 -11.99 -4.90
CA TRP A 245 -3.68 -12.83 -4.09
C TRP A 245 -4.49 -13.78 -4.96
N ALA A 246 -4.45 -15.07 -4.65
CA ALA A 246 -5.46 -16.02 -5.08
C ALA A 246 -6.42 -16.28 -3.91
N VAL A 247 -7.70 -16.09 -4.14
CA VAL A 247 -8.78 -16.33 -3.18
C VAL A 247 -9.60 -17.49 -3.69
N LEU A 248 -9.65 -18.57 -2.93
CA LEU A 248 -10.33 -19.81 -3.28
C LEU A 248 -11.54 -20.00 -2.37
N GLY A 249 -12.73 -19.79 -2.91
CA GLY A 249 -14.00 -20.08 -2.25
C GLY A 249 -14.51 -21.47 -2.61
N SER A 250 -15.75 -21.77 -2.19
CA SER A 250 -16.40 -23.06 -2.42
C SER A 250 -16.60 -23.36 -3.91
N GLU A 251 -17.08 -22.38 -4.67
CA GLU A 251 -17.31 -22.48 -6.13
C GLU A 251 -16.51 -21.42 -6.89
N THR A 252 -16.35 -20.22 -6.30
CA THR A 252 -15.72 -19.08 -6.94
C THR A 252 -14.23 -19.01 -6.61
N ARG A 253 -13.42 -18.69 -7.62
CA ARG A 253 -11.98 -18.43 -7.48
C ARG A 253 -11.67 -17.06 -8.07
N PHE A 254 -10.89 -16.30 -7.35
CA PHE A 254 -10.48 -14.98 -7.77
C PHE A 254 -8.97 -14.84 -7.72
N TYR A 255 -8.40 -14.07 -8.65
CA TYR A 255 -6.98 -13.75 -8.66
C TYR A 255 -6.74 -12.28 -8.98
N THR A 256 -5.81 -11.67 -8.26
CA THR A 256 -5.24 -10.35 -8.58
C THR A 256 -3.72 -10.41 -8.44
N SER A 257 -3.00 -9.86 -9.41
CA SER A 257 -1.54 -9.80 -9.37
C SER A 257 -1.01 -8.75 -8.40
N GLY A 258 -1.84 -7.79 -8.00
CA GLY A 258 -1.37 -6.50 -7.52
C GLY A 258 -0.79 -5.71 -8.71
N ASP A 259 0.43 -5.20 -8.55
CA ASP A 259 1.20 -4.58 -9.64
C ASP A 259 2.21 -5.55 -10.25
#